data_a6cd93db63eee7772615579cb2d8c4e2
#
_entry.id   a6cd93db63eee7772615579cb2d8c4e2
#
_cell.length_a   1.000
_cell.length_b   1.000
_cell.length_c   1.000
_cell.angle_alpha   90.00
_cell.angle_beta   90.00
_cell.angle_gamma   90.00
#
_symmetry.space_group_name_H-M   'P 1'
#
loop_
_entity.id
_entity.type
_entity.pdbx_description
1 polymer ?
#
loop_
_entity_poly.entity_id
_entity_poly.type
_entity_poly.pdbx_seq_one_letter_code
_entity_poly.pdbx_strand_id
1 'polypeptide(L)'
;MKKLNVKYMVLLAMLAAVAFLLVALVRIPVVLFLSYEPKDVVIAIGGFLLGPMASFLISLVVSLIEMVTISSTGPIGCLMNLLSTCSFACTAAVIYKRKHTLGGAVTGLVVGSVTMVGVMLLWNYLITPLYMMGTSRSDIAAMLIPVFLPFNALKAGFNTALTLLLYKPLVSALRKTGLVENRQNKTGTSKAGLYLLAILLFVTCVLLLLVYQGKI
;
A
#
# COMPACT_ATOMS: atom_id res chain seq x y z
N MET A 1 21.49 10.47 18.88
CA MET A 1 20.95 9.28 18.19
C MET A 1 20.09 8.49 19.17
N LYS A 2 18.75 8.38 18.97
CA LYS A 2 17.91 7.49 19.81
C LYS A 2 18.42 6.07 19.62
N LYS A 3 18.81 5.39 20.71
CA LYS A 3 19.16 3.96 20.69
C LYS A 3 18.02 3.21 20.02
N LEU A 4 18.31 2.51 18.92
CA LEU A 4 17.33 1.65 18.25
C LEU A 4 16.89 0.60 19.27
N ASN A 5 15.64 0.66 19.68
CA ASN A 5 15.09 -0.29 20.63
C ASN A 5 14.95 -1.63 19.91
N VAL A 6 15.52 -2.71 20.47
CA VAL A 6 15.46 -4.05 19.92
C VAL A 6 14.03 -4.46 19.57
N LYS A 7 13.05 -4.12 20.42
CA LYS A 7 11.63 -4.35 20.14
C LYS A 7 11.15 -3.69 18.85
N TYR A 8 11.61 -2.46 18.56
CA TYR A 8 11.28 -1.74 17.34
C TYR A 8 11.86 -2.44 16.10
N MET A 9 13.11 -2.90 16.19
CA MET A 9 13.76 -3.62 15.07
C MET A 9 13.09 -4.97 14.80
N VAL A 10 12.77 -5.72 15.85
CA VAL A 10 12.05 -7.00 15.73
C VAL A 10 10.68 -6.80 15.08
N LEU A 11 9.95 -5.77 15.48
CA LEU A 11 8.63 -5.48 14.91
C LEU A 11 8.72 -5.05 13.43
N LEU A 12 9.73 -4.25 13.07
CA LEU A 12 10.00 -3.90 11.67
C LEU A 12 10.30 -5.15 10.82
N ALA A 13 11.19 -6.01 11.31
CA ALA A 13 11.57 -7.25 10.62
C ALA A 13 10.38 -8.19 10.45
N MET A 14 9.56 -8.33 11.47
CA MET A 14 8.35 -9.16 11.43
C MET A 14 7.32 -8.63 10.43
N LEU A 15 7.09 -7.30 10.41
CA LEU A 15 6.18 -6.69 9.43
C LEU A 15 6.73 -6.78 8.01
N ALA A 16 8.05 -6.64 7.81
CA ALA A 16 8.68 -6.84 6.51
C ALA A 16 8.53 -8.29 6.01
N ALA A 17 8.75 -9.27 6.90
CA ALA A 17 8.57 -10.67 6.58
C ALA A 17 7.12 -10.99 6.19
N VAL A 18 6.12 -10.49 6.94
CA VAL A 18 4.70 -10.67 6.61
C VAL A 18 4.36 -9.99 5.28
N ALA A 19 4.83 -8.77 5.04
CA ALA A 19 4.60 -8.05 3.79
C ALA A 19 5.20 -8.81 2.60
N PHE A 20 6.42 -9.34 2.73
CA PHE A 20 7.07 -10.14 1.70
C PHE A 20 6.32 -11.45 1.43
N LEU A 21 5.91 -12.18 2.48
CA LEU A 21 5.12 -13.40 2.34
C LEU A 21 3.81 -13.15 1.60
N LEU A 22 3.14 -12.02 1.86
CA LEU A 22 1.92 -11.66 1.14
C LEU A 22 2.17 -11.46 -0.36
N VAL A 23 3.30 -10.86 -0.75
CA VAL A 23 3.66 -10.74 -2.17
C VAL A 23 3.99 -12.09 -2.80
N ALA A 24 4.73 -12.92 -2.08
CA ALA A 24 5.13 -14.24 -2.57
C ALA A 24 3.93 -15.18 -2.79
N LEU A 25 2.90 -15.07 -1.93
CA LEU A 25 1.72 -15.93 -1.96
C LEU A 25 0.54 -15.34 -2.75
N VAL A 26 0.38 -14.01 -2.74
CA VAL A 26 -0.79 -13.32 -3.28
C VAL A 26 -0.33 -12.24 -4.26
N ARG A 27 -0.18 -12.62 -5.51
CA ARG A 27 0.11 -11.71 -6.62
C ARG A 27 -0.97 -11.88 -7.68
N ILE A 28 -1.84 -10.87 -7.80
CA ILE A 28 -2.99 -10.91 -8.71
C ILE A 28 -2.64 -10.11 -9.96
N PRO A 29 -2.39 -10.75 -11.11
CA PRO A 29 -2.20 -10.02 -12.36
C PRO A 29 -3.50 -9.32 -12.75
N VAL A 30 -3.42 -8.05 -13.12
CA VAL A 30 -4.59 -7.23 -13.47
C VAL A 30 -4.53 -6.86 -14.94
N VAL A 31 -3.45 -6.21 -15.38
CA VAL A 31 -3.31 -5.77 -16.76
C VAL A 31 -1.83 -5.62 -17.14
N LEU A 32 -1.46 -6.05 -18.34
CA LEU A 32 -0.08 -6.01 -18.83
C LEU A 32 0.88 -6.66 -17.80
N PHE A 33 1.91 -5.91 -17.40
CA PHE A 33 2.88 -6.29 -16.37
C PHE A 33 2.45 -5.89 -14.94
N LEU A 34 1.29 -5.23 -14.79
CA LEU A 34 0.81 -4.69 -13.52
C LEU A 34 0.04 -5.74 -12.72
N SER A 35 0.49 -5.96 -11.51
CA SER A 35 -0.15 -6.89 -10.56
C SER A 35 -0.54 -6.16 -9.28
N TYR A 36 -1.66 -6.59 -8.70
CA TYR A 36 -2.03 -6.16 -7.35
C TYR A 36 -1.32 -7.03 -6.31
N GLU A 37 -0.72 -6.38 -5.34
CA GLU A 37 0.02 -7.01 -4.25
C GLU A 37 -0.42 -6.39 -2.92
N PRO A 38 -0.93 -7.18 -1.95
CA PRO A 38 -1.50 -6.64 -0.71
C PRO A 38 -0.46 -6.22 0.34
N LYS A 39 0.85 -6.25 0.02
CA LYS A 39 1.93 -5.82 0.92
C LYS A 39 1.77 -4.40 1.46
N ASP A 40 1.26 -3.49 0.62
CA ASP A 40 1.10 -2.08 0.96
C ASP A 40 0.18 -1.87 2.18
N VAL A 41 -0.76 -2.79 2.39
CA VAL A 41 -1.66 -2.80 3.55
C VAL A 41 -0.88 -3.00 4.86
N VAL A 42 0.00 -4.01 4.89
CA VAL A 42 0.85 -4.29 6.08
C VAL A 42 1.81 -3.14 6.33
N ILE A 43 2.40 -2.58 5.26
CA ILE A 43 3.33 -1.46 5.34
C ILE A 43 2.63 -0.19 5.85
N ALA A 44 1.40 0.08 5.41
CA ALA A 44 0.60 1.21 5.91
C ALA A 44 0.24 1.04 7.39
N ILE A 45 -0.17 -0.16 7.81
CA ILE A 45 -0.45 -0.46 9.22
C ILE A 45 0.83 -0.34 10.05
N GLY A 46 1.97 -0.81 9.55
CA GLY A 46 3.29 -0.60 10.16
C GLY A 46 3.60 0.89 10.36
N GLY A 47 3.27 1.71 9.38
CA GLY A 47 3.40 3.16 9.45
C GLY A 47 2.49 3.81 10.49
N PHE A 48 1.27 3.34 10.64
CA PHE A 48 0.35 3.82 11.66
C PHE A 48 0.81 3.47 13.08
N LEU A 49 1.46 2.33 13.26
CA LEU A 49 1.97 1.86 14.55
C LEU A 49 3.30 2.51 14.94
N LEU A 50 4.23 2.56 14.01
CA LEU A 50 5.64 2.88 14.25
C LEU A 50 6.07 4.23 13.65
N GLY A 51 5.22 4.81 12.81
CA GLY A 51 5.47 6.08 12.12
C GLY A 51 5.95 5.92 10.67
N PRO A 52 6.00 7.05 9.92
CA PRO A 52 6.27 7.02 8.47
C PRO A 52 7.65 6.46 8.11
N MET A 53 8.66 6.63 8.98
CA MET A 53 9.99 6.05 8.76
C MET A 53 9.96 4.52 8.78
N ALA A 54 9.06 3.92 9.57
CA ALA A 54 8.87 2.49 9.56
C ALA A 54 8.29 2.00 8.22
N SER A 55 7.28 2.69 7.67
CA SER A 55 6.76 2.38 6.33
C SER A 55 7.85 2.43 5.27
N PHE A 56 8.69 3.46 5.31
CA PHE A 56 9.81 3.60 4.37
C PHE A 56 10.80 2.43 4.49
N LEU A 57 11.24 2.10 5.71
CA LEU A 57 12.20 1.02 5.94
C LEU A 57 11.63 -0.35 5.55
N ILE A 58 10.38 -0.65 5.92
CA ILE A 58 9.72 -1.91 5.54
C ILE A 58 9.59 -1.98 4.01
N SER A 59 9.14 -0.91 3.37
CA SER A 59 9.00 -0.83 1.90
C SER A 59 10.35 -1.06 1.21
N LEU A 60 11.42 -0.41 1.70
CA LEU A 60 12.75 -0.56 1.14
C LEU A 60 13.24 -2.01 1.22
N VAL A 61 13.17 -2.61 2.40
CA VAL A 61 13.60 -4.00 2.61
C VAL A 61 12.80 -4.96 1.75
N VAL A 62 11.47 -4.84 1.73
CA VAL A 62 10.60 -5.71 0.93
C VAL A 62 10.88 -5.56 -0.55
N SER A 63 11.00 -4.33 -1.07
CA SER A 63 11.28 -4.09 -2.49
C SER A 63 12.66 -4.60 -2.92
N LEU A 64 13.67 -4.54 -2.04
CA LEU A 64 14.99 -5.12 -2.31
C LEU A 64 14.94 -6.65 -2.35
N ILE A 65 14.23 -7.29 -1.43
CA ILE A 65 14.06 -8.75 -1.44
C ILE A 65 13.28 -9.18 -2.69
N GLU A 66 12.19 -8.48 -3.04
CA GLU A 66 11.43 -8.75 -4.27
C GLU A 66 12.29 -8.63 -5.52
N MET A 67 13.15 -7.62 -5.60
CA MET A 67 14.04 -7.40 -6.74
C MET A 67 14.92 -8.61 -7.03
N VAL A 68 15.43 -9.27 -5.96
CA VAL A 68 16.33 -10.41 -6.08
C VAL A 68 15.59 -11.74 -6.25
N THR A 69 14.35 -11.84 -5.77
CA THR A 69 13.64 -13.14 -5.68
C THR A 69 12.53 -13.32 -6.69
N ILE A 70 11.67 -12.31 -6.88
CA ILE A 70 10.37 -12.48 -7.58
C ILE A 70 10.24 -11.54 -8.79
N SER A 71 10.94 -10.40 -8.78
CA SER A 71 10.74 -9.34 -9.77
C SER A 71 11.27 -9.75 -11.15
N SER A 72 10.42 -9.61 -12.17
CA SER A 72 10.83 -9.72 -13.58
C SER A 72 11.36 -8.41 -14.16
N THR A 73 11.18 -7.29 -13.47
CA THR A 73 11.51 -5.92 -13.93
C THR A 73 12.78 -5.36 -13.29
N GLY A 74 13.45 -6.14 -12.43
CA GLY A 74 14.74 -5.81 -11.82
C GLY A 74 14.76 -4.48 -11.04
N PRO A 75 15.83 -3.67 -11.17
CA PRO A 75 15.97 -2.42 -10.39
C PRO A 75 14.88 -1.38 -10.68
N ILE A 76 14.38 -1.31 -11.91
CA ILE A 76 13.29 -0.38 -12.28
C ILE A 76 12.01 -0.74 -11.56
N GLY A 77 11.67 -2.04 -11.49
CA GLY A 77 10.53 -2.52 -10.72
C GLY A 77 10.69 -2.29 -9.22
N CYS A 78 11.90 -2.44 -8.69
CA CYS A 78 12.19 -2.12 -7.28
C CYS A 78 11.89 -0.65 -6.97
N LEU A 79 12.37 0.28 -7.79
CA LEU A 79 12.10 1.70 -7.64
C LEU A 79 10.63 2.03 -7.79
N MET A 80 9.96 1.42 -8.77
CA MET A 80 8.52 1.58 -8.99
C MET A 80 7.71 1.14 -7.75
N ASN A 81 8.02 -0.04 -7.21
CA ASN A 81 7.37 -0.56 -6.02
C ASN A 81 7.63 0.31 -4.80
N LEU A 82 8.88 0.72 -4.59
CA LEU A 82 9.26 1.60 -3.48
C LEU A 82 8.53 2.94 -3.56
N LEU A 83 8.49 3.60 -4.72
CA LEU A 83 7.80 4.87 -4.92
C LEU A 83 6.29 4.73 -4.73
N SER A 84 5.67 3.69 -5.31
CA SER A 84 4.24 3.41 -5.16
C SER A 84 3.87 3.23 -3.69
N THR A 85 4.57 2.33 -3.00
CA THR A 85 4.30 2.02 -1.59
C THR A 85 4.58 3.21 -0.67
N CYS A 86 5.69 3.93 -0.86
CA CYS A 86 6.01 5.11 -0.06
C CYS A 86 5.02 6.25 -0.28
N SER A 87 4.61 6.49 -1.52
CA SER A 87 3.61 7.52 -1.83
C SER A 87 2.27 7.25 -1.15
N PHE A 88 1.88 5.99 -1.02
CA PHE A 88 0.68 5.58 -0.28
C PHE A 88 0.91 5.56 1.24
N ALA A 89 1.78 4.65 1.70
CA ALA A 89 1.90 4.30 3.12
C ALA A 89 2.60 5.38 3.95
N CYS A 90 3.67 6.02 3.44
CA CYS A 90 4.35 7.09 4.19
C CYS A 90 3.46 8.33 4.29
N THR A 91 2.77 8.71 3.21
CA THR A 91 1.82 9.85 3.23
C THR A 91 0.69 9.60 4.22
N ALA A 92 0.08 8.40 4.18
CA ALA A 92 -0.96 8.02 5.13
C ALA A 92 -0.44 8.05 6.57
N ALA A 93 0.75 7.53 6.83
CA ALA A 93 1.36 7.51 8.15
C ALA A 93 1.73 8.90 8.68
N VAL A 94 2.19 9.83 7.82
CA VAL A 94 2.48 11.23 8.20
C VAL A 94 1.22 11.92 8.68
N ILE A 95 0.11 11.78 7.94
CA ILE A 95 -1.16 12.40 8.31
C ILE A 95 -1.73 11.77 9.58
N TYR A 96 -1.70 10.45 9.67
CA TYR A 96 -2.14 9.73 10.86
C TYR A 96 -1.34 10.12 12.11
N LYS A 97 -0.01 10.25 11.98
CA LYS A 97 0.87 10.67 13.10
C LYS A 97 0.50 12.04 13.68
N ARG A 98 -0.07 12.93 12.88
CA ARG A 98 -0.49 14.27 13.35
C ARG A 98 -1.81 14.22 14.13
N LYS A 99 -2.75 13.37 13.73
CA LYS A 99 -4.11 13.36 14.28
C LYS A 99 -4.40 12.21 15.25
N HIS A 100 -3.73 11.06 15.11
CA HIS A 100 -3.91 9.82 15.90
C HIS A 100 -5.38 9.40 16.11
N THR A 101 -6.26 9.72 15.17
CA THR A 101 -7.70 9.42 15.22
C THR A 101 -8.10 8.55 14.04
N LEU A 102 -9.28 7.93 14.15
CA LEU A 102 -9.85 7.16 13.04
C LEU A 102 -10.04 8.04 11.79
N GLY A 103 -10.54 9.27 11.96
CA GLY A 103 -10.64 10.25 10.87
C GLY A 103 -9.27 10.58 10.28
N GLY A 104 -8.22 10.66 11.12
CA GLY A 104 -6.83 10.83 10.67
C GLY A 104 -6.32 9.65 9.82
N ALA A 105 -6.73 8.41 10.15
CA ALA A 105 -6.41 7.23 9.34
C ALA A 105 -7.12 7.29 7.98
N VAL A 106 -8.43 7.57 7.96
CA VAL A 106 -9.21 7.68 6.72
C VAL A 106 -8.67 8.79 5.83
N THR A 107 -8.49 10.00 6.35
CA THR A 107 -7.94 11.13 5.58
C THR A 107 -6.52 10.82 5.09
N GLY A 108 -5.71 10.17 5.91
CA GLY A 108 -4.36 9.74 5.54
C GLY A 108 -4.36 8.75 4.37
N LEU A 109 -5.23 7.75 4.42
CA LEU A 109 -5.36 6.75 3.34
C LEU A 109 -5.89 7.38 2.05
N VAL A 110 -6.89 8.26 2.12
CA VAL A 110 -7.43 8.95 0.94
C VAL A 110 -6.35 9.83 0.28
N VAL A 111 -5.66 10.67 1.07
CA VAL A 111 -4.58 11.52 0.53
C VAL A 111 -3.43 10.66 0.01
N GLY A 112 -3.04 9.59 0.72
CA GLY A 112 -2.03 8.63 0.27
C GLY A 112 -2.42 7.96 -1.05
N SER A 113 -3.70 7.59 -1.22
CA SER A 113 -4.24 7.03 -2.46
C SER A 113 -4.11 8.01 -3.63
N VAL A 114 -4.54 9.25 -3.45
CA VAL A 114 -4.44 10.29 -4.49
C VAL A 114 -2.98 10.55 -4.85
N THR A 115 -2.11 10.67 -3.84
CA THR A 115 -0.67 10.88 -4.05
C THR A 115 -0.05 9.71 -4.81
N MET A 116 -0.37 8.47 -4.44
CA MET A 116 0.13 7.27 -5.12
C MET A 116 -0.32 7.24 -6.59
N VAL A 117 -1.60 7.48 -6.87
CA VAL A 117 -2.13 7.49 -8.23
C VAL A 117 -1.39 8.54 -9.07
N GLY A 118 -1.25 9.77 -8.56
CA GLY A 118 -0.55 10.85 -9.27
C GLY A 118 0.92 10.52 -9.54
N VAL A 119 1.65 10.05 -8.53
CA VAL A 119 3.07 9.64 -8.68
C VAL A 119 3.22 8.49 -9.65
N MET A 120 2.32 7.50 -9.63
CA MET A 120 2.39 6.34 -10.53
C MET A 120 2.00 6.69 -11.97
N LEU A 121 1.08 7.62 -12.20
CA LEU A 121 0.81 8.13 -13.56
C LEU A 121 2.04 8.86 -14.12
N LEU A 122 2.69 9.69 -13.30
CA LEU A 122 3.92 10.37 -13.68
C LEU A 122 5.06 9.37 -13.96
N TRP A 123 5.24 8.37 -13.10
CA TRP A 123 6.20 7.29 -13.30
C TRP A 123 5.95 6.55 -14.62
N ASN A 124 4.73 6.14 -14.87
CA ASN A 124 4.39 5.42 -16.09
C ASN A 124 4.64 6.27 -17.35
N TYR A 125 4.32 7.55 -17.31
CA TYR A 125 4.60 8.46 -18.44
C TYR A 125 6.09 8.65 -18.71
N LEU A 126 6.91 8.79 -17.65
CA LEU A 126 8.33 9.11 -17.80
C LEU A 126 9.22 7.89 -17.97
N ILE A 127 8.97 6.84 -17.20
CA ILE A 127 9.89 5.71 -17.04
C ILE A 127 9.45 4.48 -17.82
N THR A 128 8.14 4.22 -17.97
CA THR A 128 7.66 3.03 -18.68
C THR A 128 8.20 2.92 -20.14
N PRO A 129 8.30 4.01 -20.92
CA PRO A 129 8.87 3.93 -22.26
C PRO A 129 10.33 3.47 -22.30
N LEU A 130 11.06 3.57 -21.18
CA LEU A 130 12.47 3.20 -21.12
C LEU A 130 12.69 1.69 -21.04
N TYR A 131 11.74 0.94 -20.50
CA TYR A 131 11.85 -0.52 -20.33
C TYR A 131 10.82 -1.33 -21.15
N MET A 132 9.81 -0.68 -21.66
CA MET A 132 8.81 -1.31 -22.53
C MET A 132 9.24 -1.14 -23.99
N MET A 133 10.13 -2.04 -24.44
CA MET A 133 10.73 -1.96 -25.78
C MET A 133 9.66 -1.89 -26.88
N GLY A 134 9.85 -0.96 -27.83
CA GLY A 134 8.95 -0.79 -28.96
C GLY A 134 7.74 0.11 -28.69
N THR A 135 7.61 0.66 -27.48
CA THR A 135 6.48 1.54 -27.13
C THR A 135 6.96 3.00 -27.07
N SER A 136 6.33 3.88 -27.83
CA SER A 136 6.66 5.32 -27.82
C SER A 136 6.02 6.03 -26.62
N ARG A 137 6.50 7.25 -26.30
CA ARG A 137 5.85 8.07 -25.26
C ARG A 137 4.40 8.43 -25.60
N SER A 138 4.08 8.57 -26.88
CA SER A 138 2.70 8.83 -27.34
C SER A 138 1.79 7.64 -27.05
N ASP A 139 2.28 6.41 -27.24
CA ASP A 139 1.50 5.19 -26.95
C ASP A 139 1.24 5.06 -25.45
N ILE A 140 2.27 5.30 -24.63
CA ILE A 140 2.10 5.32 -23.17
C ILE A 140 1.14 6.42 -22.73
N ALA A 141 1.21 7.63 -23.34
CA ALA A 141 0.28 8.70 -23.02
C ALA A 141 -1.17 8.31 -23.33
N ALA A 142 -1.41 7.63 -24.45
CA ALA A 142 -2.74 7.08 -24.79
C ALA A 142 -3.23 6.02 -23.79
N MET A 143 -2.32 5.27 -23.15
CA MET A 143 -2.64 4.25 -22.14
C MET A 143 -2.82 4.82 -20.73
N LEU A 144 -2.43 6.07 -20.44
CA LEU A 144 -2.49 6.62 -19.08
C LEU A 144 -3.90 6.61 -18.50
N ILE A 145 -4.88 7.06 -19.28
CA ILE A 145 -6.27 7.15 -18.81
C ILE A 145 -6.98 5.78 -18.85
N PRO A 146 -6.95 5.00 -19.96
CA PRO A 146 -7.71 3.76 -20.03
C PRO A 146 -7.07 2.59 -19.27
N VAL A 147 -5.76 2.59 -19.01
CA VAL A 147 -5.04 1.45 -18.42
C VAL A 147 -4.43 1.79 -17.06
N PHE A 148 -3.53 2.77 -17.02
CA PHE A 148 -2.76 3.04 -15.79
C PHE A 148 -3.58 3.72 -14.69
N LEU A 149 -4.49 4.63 -15.05
CA LEU A 149 -5.35 5.29 -14.07
C LEU A 149 -6.30 4.31 -13.37
N PRO A 150 -7.10 3.49 -14.06
CA PRO A 150 -8.00 2.55 -13.39
C PRO A 150 -7.23 1.49 -12.58
N PHE A 151 -6.10 1.00 -13.06
CA PHE A 151 -5.27 0.08 -12.29
C PHE A 151 -4.79 0.68 -10.98
N ASN A 152 -4.20 1.89 -11.02
CA ASN A 152 -3.69 2.54 -9.81
C ASN A 152 -4.83 2.96 -8.86
N ALA A 153 -5.98 3.37 -9.39
CA ALA A 153 -7.18 3.66 -8.60
C ALA A 153 -7.73 2.40 -7.89
N LEU A 154 -7.79 1.27 -8.60
CA LEU A 154 -8.16 -0.03 -8.02
C LEU A 154 -7.17 -0.46 -6.93
N LYS A 155 -5.86 -0.38 -7.20
CA LYS A 155 -4.81 -0.69 -6.22
C LYS A 155 -4.97 0.18 -4.96
N ALA A 156 -5.17 1.48 -5.12
CA ALA A 156 -5.40 2.42 -4.02
C ALA A 156 -6.68 2.09 -3.23
N GLY A 157 -7.76 1.77 -3.93
CA GLY A 157 -9.03 1.37 -3.33
C GLY A 157 -8.91 0.11 -2.49
N PHE A 158 -8.31 -0.95 -3.04
CA PHE A 158 -8.05 -2.20 -2.32
C PHE A 158 -7.16 -1.97 -1.09
N ASN A 159 -6.06 -1.24 -1.24
CA ASN A 159 -5.15 -0.94 -0.14
C ASN A 159 -5.85 -0.15 0.97
N THR A 160 -6.67 0.83 0.62
CA THR A 160 -7.46 1.62 1.57
C THR A 160 -8.48 0.75 2.29
N ALA A 161 -9.30 -0.02 1.56
CA ALA A 161 -10.33 -0.87 2.12
C ALA A 161 -9.74 -1.92 3.08
N LEU A 162 -8.73 -2.66 2.62
CA LEU A 162 -8.07 -3.68 3.43
C LEU A 162 -7.34 -3.09 4.64
N THR A 163 -6.69 -1.93 4.50
CA THR A 163 -6.04 -1.26 5.64
C THR A 163 -7.08 -0.90 6.71
N LEU A 164 -8.23 -0.35 6.34
CA LEU A 164 -9.29 -0.01 7.29
C LEU A 164 -9.89 -1.25 7.95
N LEU A 165 -10.09 -2.34 7.20
CA LEU A 165 -10.62 -3.60 7.72
C LEU A 165 -9.64 -4.29 8.68
N LEU A 166 -8.36 -4.34 8.30
CA LEU A 166 -7.33 -5.10 9.03
C LEU A 166 -6.62 -4.29 10.12
N TYR A 167 -6.70 -2.95 10.10
CA TYR A 167 -6.02 -2.11 11.07
C TYR A 167 -6.35 -2.50 12.51
N LYS A 168 -7.63 -2.60 12.85
CA LYS A 168 -8.05 -2.86 14.23
C LYS A 168 -7.70 -4.27 14.71
N PRO A 169 -8.01 -5.37 13.99
CA PRO A 169 -7.62 -6.72 14.42
C PRO A 169 -6.11 -6.87 14.53
N LEU A 170 -5.34 -6.35 13.58
CA LEU A 170 -3.89 -6.48 13.60
C LEU A 170 -3.25 -5.69 14.74
N VAL A 171 -3.68 -4.42 14.94
CA VAL A 171 -3.20 -3.60 16.07
C VAL A 171 -3.57 -4.24 17.42
N SER A 172 -4.77 -4.83 17.54
CA SER A 172 -5.19 -5.52 18.75
C SER A 172 -4.34 -6.77 19.04
N ALA A 173 -4.04 -7.54 17.99
CA ALA A 173 -3.15 -8.70 18.11
C ALA A 173 -1.74 -8.29 18.54
N LEU A 174 -1.15 -7.26 17.91
CA LEU A 174 0.19 -6.77 18.26
C LEU A 174 0.27 -6.16 19.65
N ARG A 175 -0.80 -5.56 20.16
CA ARG A 175 -0.86 -5.06 21.55
C ARG A 175 -0.87 -6.20 22.57
N LYS A 176 -1.56 -7.31 22.27
CA LYS A 176 -1.58 -8.49 23.15
C LYS A 176 -0.20 -9.12 23.32
N THR A 177 0.69 -8.99 22.33
CA THR A 177 2.08 -9.48 22.43
C THR A 177 3.01 -8.55 23.24
N GLY A 178 2.52 -7.39 23.70
CA GLY A 178 3.34 -6.40 24.41
C GLY A 178 4.37 -5.67 23.54
N LEU A 179 4.33 -5.87 22.21
CA LEU A 179 5.23 -5.22 21.24
C LEU A 179 4.86 -3.78 20.95
N VAL A 180 3.60 -3.40 21.13
CA VAL A 180 3.07 -2.07 20.88
C VAL A 180 2.43 -1.50 22.15
N GLU A 181 2.74 -0.22 22.47
CA GLU A 181 2.16 0.47 23.62
C GLU A 181 0.63 0.56 23.55
N ASN A 182 0.00 0.41 24.70
CA ASN A 182 -1.44 0.43 24.85
C ASN A 182 -1.96 1.89 24.88
N ARG A 183 -1.91 2.62 23.75
CA ARG A 183 -2.57 3.91 23.62
C ARG A 183 -4.08 3.73 23.48
N GLN A 184 -4.83 4.15 24.48
CA GLN A 184 -6.29 4.23 24.40
C GLN A 184 -6.69 5.32 23.38
N ASN A 185 -7.11 4.91 22.18
CA ASN A 185 -7.77 5.85 21.27
C ASN A 185 -9.19 6.09 21.79
N LYS A 186 -9.47 7.30 22.23
CA LYS A 186 -10.83 7.79 22.48
C LYS A 186 -11.56 7.86 21.15
N THR A 187 -12.30 6.83 20.79
CA THR A 187 -13.08 6.79 19.55
C THR A 187 -14.55 6.99 19.86
N GLY A 188 -15.05 8.17 19.58
CA GLY A 188 -16.47 8.54 19.66
C GLY A 188 -17.26 8.38 18.37
N THR A 189 -16.72 7.73 17.32
CA THR A 189 -17.41 7.53 16.03
C THR A 189 -17.96 6.12 15.89
N SER A 190 -19.13 5.99 15.32
CA SER A 190 -19.77 4.69 15.01
C SER A 190 -18.87 3.84 14.15
N LYS A 191 -18.30 2.79 14.78
CA LYS A 191 -17.33 1.87 14.15
C LYS A 191 -17.98 1.04 13.06
N ALA A 192 -19.29 0.77 13.16
CA ALA A 192 -20.04 -0.02 12.21
C ALA A 192 -20.11 0.65 10.82
N GLY A 193 -20.37 1.96 10.75
CA GLY A 193 -20.41 2.69 9.50
C GLY A 193 -19.10 2.69 8.72
N LEU A 194 -17.95 2.75 9.42
CA LEU A 194 -16.65 2.69 8.76
C LEU A 194 -16.36 1.30 8.18
N TYR A 195 -16.70 0.23 8.93
CA TYR A 195 -16.54 -1.14 8.42
C TYR A 195 -17.45 -1.40 7.22
N LEU A 196 -18.69 -0.92 7.27
CA LEU A 196 -19.63 -1.03 6.15
C LEU A 196 -19.08 -0.31 4.91
N LEU A 197 -18.56 0.90 5.07
CA LEU A 197 -17.94 1.66 3.98
C LEU A 197 -16.71 0.96 3.41
N ALA A 198 -15.87 0.40 4.27
CA ALA A 198 -14.67 -0.34 3.84
C ALA A 198 -15.05 -1.64 3.10
N ILE A 199 -16.07 -2.36 3.55
CA ILE A 199 -16.59 -3.55 2.87
C ILE A 199 -17.19 -3.16 1.51
N LEU A 200 -18.00 -2.10 1.46
CA LEU A 200 -18.60 -1.61 0.21
C LEU A 200 -17.50 -1.21 -0.79
N LEU A 201 -16.49 -0.47 -0.35
CA LEU A 201 -15.34 -0.10 -1.18
C LEU A 201 -14.59 -1.35 -1.68
N PHE A 202 -14.39 -2.34 -0.82
CA PHE A 202 -13.72 -3.59 -1.21
C PHE A 202 -14.53 -4.33 -2.27
N VAL A 203 -15.83 -4.49 -2.07
CA VAL A 203 -16.72 -5.17 -3.02
C VAL A 203 -16.77 -4.44 -4.36
N THR A 204 -16.87 -3.10 -4.37
CA THR A 204 -16.82 -2.32 -5.61
C THR A 204 -15.49 -2.49 -6.34
N CYS A 205 -14.37 -2.52 -5.64
CA CYS A 205 -13.07 -2.77 -6.25
C CYS A 205 -12.98 -4.19 -6.84
N VAL A 206 -13.53 -5.21 -6.16
CA VAL A 206 -13.58 -6.58 -6.70
C VAL A 206 -14.42 -6.64 -7.97
N LEU A 207 -15.61 -6.04 -7.98
CA LEU A 207 -16.48 -6.00 -9.16
C LEU A 207 -15.80 -5.29 -10.34
N LEU A 208 -15.20 -4.13 -10.09
CA LEU A 208 -14.46 -3.40 -11.12
C LEU A 208 -13.27 -4.20 -11.67
N LEU A 209 -12.58 -4.96 -10.81
CA LEU A 209 -11.49 -5.82 -11.23
C LEU A 209 -12.00 -6.96 -12.12
N LEU A 210 -13.13 -7.57 -11.81
CA LEU A 210 -13.74 -8.64 -12.61
C LEU A 210 -14.22 -8.12 -13.97
N VAL A 211 -14.83 -6.93 -14.01
CA VAL A 211 -15.18 -6.24 -15.26
C VAL A 211 -13.93 -5.96 -16.09
N TYR A 212 -12.87 -5.46 -15.46
CA TYR A 212 -11.63 -5.14 -16.14
C TYR A 212 -10.89 -6.36 -16.70
N GLN A 213 -11.07 -7.53 -16.06
CA GLN A 213 -10.57 -8.83 -16.55
C GLN A 213 -11.49 -9.49 -17.60
N GLY A 214 -12.63 -8.88 -17.92
CA GLY A 214 -13.61 -9.44 -18.86
C GLY A 214 -14.28 -10.71 -18.37
N LYS A 215 -14.39 -10.89 -17.04
CA LYS A 215 -15.05 -12.06 -16.42
C LYS A 215 -16.54 -11.85 -16.15
N ILE A 216 -16.97 -10.59 -16.14
CA ILE A 216 -18.37 -10.14 -16.06
C ILE A 216 -18.56 -9.01 -17.07
#